data_c0f5e4b93bd9b1d16672155fbb4ae796
#
_entry.id   c0f5e4b93bd9b1d16672155fbb4ae796
#
_cell.length_a   1.000
_cell.length_b   1.000
_cell.length_c   1.000
_cell.angle_alpha   90.00
_cell.angle_beta   90.00
_cell.angle_gamma   90.00
#
_symmetry.space_group_name_H-M   'P 1'
#
loop_
_entity.id
_entity.type
_entity.pdbx_description
1 polymer ?
#
loop_
_entity_poly.entity_id
_entity_poly.type
_entity_poly.pdbx_seq_one_letter_code
_entity_poly.pdbx_strand_id
1 'polypeptide(L)'
;MGGYKPYLIHDHDNTLTESHLKYSQFDKFGRLRKIKYLCLYSLYPSMEMFIKLGFIDAVYEWIDENKPHRRVFDWNANTPAAALKLTPQEFKIFRKTDKHGFLTSKILDSYKKLKKWDTKVSFDDVVSLLKTHIYSGDFVDMVKLTGKSTRYCLNYLQNQYFLVNGEKIKTPSLNYTMTTYKDYIQAGTKLGYDLKNPVVLLPKDLYTAHDTAIRLVKYEENKEKIEHMKKIDVARRKKYEYTDERFMITLPPDMQSIIDEGKALSHCVGGYADRHAEGKTTILFLRKVTDPAVPFYTVEIDGDKIRQYHGFANDRENGYKPLPEVKAFVKKWLEWVEKGSKRPKKKKNTTAA
;
A
#
# COMPACT_ATOMS: atom_id res chain seq x y z
N MET A 1 -15.96 50.20 -21.48
CA MET A 1 -16.17 48.96 -20.75
C MET A 1 -17.58 48.46 -21.02
N GLY A 2 -17.79 47.65 -22.05
CA GLY A 2 -19.07 47.10 -22.44
C GLY A 2 -19.38 45.85 -21.65
N GLY A 3 -20.29 45.92 -20.70
CA GLY A 3 -20.75 44.78 -19.94
C GLY A 3 -21.49 43.79 -20.84
N TYR A 4 -21.05 42.56 -20.88
CA TYR A 4 -21.76 41.45 -21.48
C TYR A 4 -23.03 41.21 -20.66
N LYS A 5 -24.20 41.64 -21.21
CA LYS A 5 -25.48 41.19 -20.67
C LYS A 5 -25.66 39.71 -21.04
N PRO A 6 -25.89 38.81 -20.06
CA PRO A 6 -26.23 37.43 -20.40
C PRO A 6 -27.61 37.47 -21.10
N TYR A 7 -27.63 37.18 -22.37
CA TYR A 7 -28.86 36.97 -23.12
C TYR A 7 -29.66 35.86 -22.44
N LEU A 8 -30.88 36.16 -22.08
CA LEU A 8 -31.83 35.25 -21.47
C LEU A 8 -32.13 34.11 -22.46
N ILE A 9 -31.73 32.91 -22.08
CA ILE A 9 -31.85 31.65 -22.83
C ILE A 9 -33.34 31.15 -22.83
N HIS A 10 -34.30 32.04 -22.70
CA HIS A 10 -35.73 31.63 -22.61
C HIS A 10 -36.36 31.21 -23.94
N ASP A 11 -35.84 31.66 -25.08
CA ASP A 11 -36.43 31.35 -26.40
C ASP A 11 -35.75 30.27 -27.22
N HIS A 12 -34.64 29.70 -26.73
CA HIS A 12 -33.89 28.71 -27.50
C HIS A 12 -34.46 27.27 -27.48
N ASP A 13 -35.31 26.94 -26.52
CA ASP A 13 -35.91 25.60 -26.47
C ASP A 13 -36.90 25.38 -27.63
N ASN A 14 -37.63 26.44 -28.05
CA ASN A 14 -38.58 26.35 -29.17
C ASN A 14 -37.92 26.43 -30.54
N THR A 15 -36.87 27.22 -30.72
CA THR A 15 -36.12 27.32 -31.98
C THR A 15 -35.31 26.05 -32.29
N LEU A 16 -34.92 25.27 -31.30
CA LEU A 16 -34.19 24.01 -31.49
C LEU A 16 -35.12 22.87 -31.88
N THR A 17 -36.39 22.88 -31.48
CA THR A 17 -37.39 21.88 -31.89
C THR A 17 -37.75 21.97 -33.37
N GLU A 18 -37.60 23.12 -34.01
CA GLU A 18 -37.82 23.30 -35.44
C GLU A 18 -36.57 23.18 -36.29
N SER A 19 -35.36 23.07 -35.68
CA SER A 19 -34.10 22.96 -36.34
C SER A 19 -33.74 21.50 -36.66
N HIS A 20 -32.68 21.31 -37.47
CA HIS A 20 -32.10 19.97 -37.72
C HIS A 20 -31.63 19.26 -36.44
N LEU A 21 -31.47 19.99 -35.33
CA LEU A 21 -31.08 19.45 -34.02
C LEU A 21 -32.22 18.69 -33.33
N LYS A 22 -33.48 18.81 -33.79
CA LYS A 22 -34.64 18.02 -33.25
C LYS A 22 -34.42 16.50 -33.33
N TYR A 23 -33.54 16.03 -34.23
CA TYR A 23 -33.19 14.62 -34.36
C TYR A 23 -31.96 14.24 -33.53
N SER A 24 -31.32 15.22 -32.89
CA SER A 24 -30.18 14.98 -32.02
C SER A 24 -30.63 14.46 -30.67
N GLN A 25 -29.72 13.88 -29.90
CA GLN A 25 -29.98 13.48 -28.52
C GLN A 25 -29.78 14.63 -27.52
N PHE A 26 -29.84 15.85 -28.02
CA PHE A 26 -29.65 17.09 -27.30
C PHE A 26 -30.57 17.25 -26.07
N ASP A 27 -31.81 16.77 -26.13
CA ASP A 27 -32.76 16.87 -25.03
C ASP A 27 -32.38 16.01 -23.82
N LYS A 28 -31.48 15.06 -23.98
CA LYS A 28 -30.96 14.28 -22.85
C LYS A 28 -30.06 15.08 -21.91
N PHE A 29 -29.62 16.29 -22.31
CA PHE A 29 -28.74 17.12 -21.52
C PHE A 29 -29.51 18.19 -20.75
N GLY A 30 -29.15 18.44 -19.49
CA GLY A 30 -29.67 19.57 -18.73
C GLY A 30 -29.23 20.93 -19.31
N ARG A 31 -29.97 22.00 -19.03
CA ARG A 31 -29.86 23.32 -19.66
C ARG A 31 -28.43 23.87 -19.82
N LEU A 32 -27.61 23.88 -18.75
CA LEU A 32 -26.22 24.35 -18.83
C LEU A 32 -25.32 23.48 -19.69
N ARG A 33 -25.57 22.18 -19.72
CA ARG A 33 -24.82 21.21 -20.53
C ARG A 33 -25.19 21.30 -22.00
N LYS A 34 -26.41 21.73 -22.33
CA LYS A 34 -26.85 21.94 -23.71
C LYS A 34 -25.97 22.93 -24.47
N ILE A 35 -25.60 24.04 -23.85
CA ILE A 35 -24.72 25.05 -24.45
C ILE A 35 -23.32 24.48 -24.70
N LYS A 36 -22.74 23.84 -23.69
CA LYS A 36 -21.42 23.20 -23.84
C LYS A 36 -21.45 22.09 -24.89
N TYR A 37 -22.51 21.31 -24.93
CA TYR A 37 -22.71 20.29 -25.96
C TYR A 37 -22.71 20.90 -27.35
N LEU A 38 -23.44 21.98 -27.59
CA LEU A 38 -23.50 22.66 -28.91
C LEU A 38 -22.13 23.20 -29.33
N CYS A 39 -21.41 23.83 -28.40
CA CYS A 39 -20.05 24.31 -28.66
C CYS A 39 -19.09 23.16 -29.06
N LEU A 40 -19.17 22.04 -28.35
CA LEU A 40 -18.34 20.88 -28.64
C LEU A 40 -18.79 20.13 -29.90
N TYR A 41 -20.11 20.09 -30.16
CA TYR A 41 -20.67 19.46 -31.36
C TYR A 41 -20.18 20.16 -32.64
N SER A 42 -20.05 21.50 -32.62
CA SER A 42 -19.49 22.25 -33.76
C SER A 42 -18.05 21.85 -34.08
N LEU A 43 -17.28 21.47 -33.07
CA LEU A 43 -15.88 21.03 -33.19
C LEU A 43 -15.76 19.52 -33.45
N TYR A 44 -16.68 18.75 -32.88
CA TYR A 44 -16.66 17.28 -32.88
C TYR A 44 -18.04 16.69 -33.20
N PRO A 45 -18.47 16.71 -34.47
CA PRO A 45 -19.78 16.18 -34.88
C PRO A 45 -20.01 14.71 -34.50
N SER A 46 -18.95 13.94 -34.31
CA SER A 46 -19.00 12.55 -33.86
C SER A 46 -19.64 12.37 -32.46
N MET A 47 -19.76 13.42 -31.65
CA MET A 47 -20.46 13.36 -30.35
C MET A 47 -21.88 12.81 -30.47
N GLU A 48 -22.61 13.23 -31.50
CA GLU A 48 -23.96 12.72 -31.78
C GLU A 48 -23.97 11.21 -32.04
N MET A 49 -22.96 10.71 -32.74
CA MET A 49 -22.77 9.28 -32.97
C MET A 49 -22.53 8.54 -31.67
N PHE A 50 -21.69 9.09 -30.76
CA PHE A 50 -21.45 8.47 -29.47
C PHE A 50 -22.72 8.39 -28.62
N ILE A 51 -23.52 9.42 -28.58
CA ILE A 51 -24.80 9.45 -27.86
C ILE A 51 -25.76 8.41 -28.43
N LYS A 52 -25.91 8.33 -29.76
CA LYS A 52 -26.74 7.34 -30.43
C LYS A 52 -26.26 5.89 -30.18
N LEU A 53 -24.97 5.69 -29.95
CA LEU A 53 -24.40 4.42 -29.57
C LEU A 53 -24.62 4.06 -28.08
N GLY A 54 -25.15 4.97 -27.28
CA GLY A 54 -25.40 4.77 -25.85
C GLY A 54 -24.29 5.24 -24.91
N PHE A 55 -23.26 5.96 -25.43
CA PHE A 55 -22.13 6.46 -24.64
C PHE A 55 -22.39 7.82 -24.01
N ILE A 56 -23.60 8.04 -23.52
CA ILE A 56 -24.02 9.32 -23.00
C ILE A 56 -23.14 9.77 -21.83
N ASP A 57 -22.73 8.85 -20.95
CA ASP A 57 -21.88 9.15 -19.79
C ASP A 57 -20.48 9.65 -20.21
N ALA A 58 -19.88 9.06 -21.24
CA ALA A 58 -18.62 9.53 -21.76
C ALA A 58 -18.69 10.96 -22.34
N VAL A 59 -19.82 11.29 -22.94
CA VAL A 59 -20.10 12.65 -23.45
C VAL A 59 -20.35 13.61 -22.28
N TYR A 60 -21.05 13.19 -21.23
CA TYR A 60 -21.22 13.98 -20.01
C TYR A 60 -19.88 14.32 -19.36
N GLU A 61 -19.03 13.33 -19.15
CA GLU A 61 -17.69 13.53 -18.56
C GLU A 61 -16.87 14.51 -19.40
N TRP A 62 -16.97 14.44 -20.72
CA TRP A 62 -16.28 15.38 -21.60
C TRP A 62 -16.83 16.81 -21.46
N ILE A 63 -18.15 16.97 -21.44
CA ILE A 63 -18.82 18.27 -21.28
C ILE A 63 -18.45 18.92 -19.94
N ASP A 64 -18.44 18.14 -18.85
CA ASP A 64 -18.23 18.67 -17.50
C ASP A 64 -16.75 18.94 -17.22
N GLU A 65 -15.84 18.10 -17.67
CA GLU A 65 -14.42 18.20 -17.34
C GLU A 65 -13.57 18.93 -18.41
N ASN A 66 -14.15 19.29 -19.55
CA ASN A 66 -13.41 19.79 -20.73
C ASN A 66 -12.21 18.88 -21.14
N LYS A 67 -12.23 17.63 -20.73
CA LYS A 67 -11.18 16.65 -21.03
C LYS A 67 -11.79 15.53 -21.86
N PRO A 68 -11.57 15.52 -23.17
CA PRO A 68 -11.98 14.37 -23.97
C PRO A 68 -11.26 13.12 -23.42
N HIS A 69 -11.98 12.02 -23.24
CA HIS A 69 -11.39 10.70 -22.98
C HIS A 69 -10.57 10.25 -24.21
N ARG A 70 -9.51 10.99 -24.50
CA ARG A 70 -8.66 10.86 -25.72
C ARG A 70 -8.05 9.46 -25.86
N ARG A 71 -7.95 8.74 -24.77
CA ARG A 71 -7.28 7.43 -24.79
C ARG A 71 -8.18 6.30 -25.29
N VAL A 72 -9.46 6.38 -24.99
CA VAL A 72 -10.42 5.31 -25.28
C VAL A 72 -11.13 5.55 -26.60
N PHE A 73 -11.52 6.80 -26.89
CA PHE A 73 -12.30 7.19 -28.05
C PHE A 73 -11.48 8.04 -29.04
N ASP A 74 -11.83 7.94 -30.32
CA ASP A 74 -11.41 8.90 -31.35
C ASP A 74 -12.60 9.78 -31.70
N TRP A 75 -12.59 11.00 -31.18
CA TRP A 75 -13.68 11.96 -31.32
C TRP A 75 -13.77 12.58 -32.73
N ASN A 76 -12.76 12.39 -33.56
CA ASN A 76 -12.74 12.86 -34.97
C ASN A 76 -13.12 11.77 -35.98
N ALA A 77 -13.42 10.58 -35.50
CA ALA A 77 -13.73 9.47 -36.39
C ALA A 77 -15.11 9.59 -37.02
N ASN A 78 -15.22 9.16 -38.28
CA ASN A 78 -16.45 9.22 -39.06
C ASN A 78 -17.30 7.93 -38.99
N THR A 79 -16.79 6.89 -38.34
CA THR A 79 -17.51 5.63 -38.19
C THR A 79 -17.49 5.15 -36.72
N PRO A 80 -18.56 4.45 -36.28
CA PRO A 80 -18.63 3.94 -34.90
C PRO A 80 -17.45 3.05 -34.52
N ALA A 81 -17.03 2.17 -35.41
CA ALA A 81 -15.91 1.27 -35.15
C ALA A 81 -14.60 2.05 -34.95
N ALA A 82 -14.29 2.99 -35.87
CA ALA A 82 -13.12 3.84 -35.78
C ALA A 82 -13.17 4.73 -34.52
N ALA A 83 -14.34 5.29 -34.19
CA ALA A 83 -14.53 6.12 -33.01
C ALA A 83 -14.19 5.36 -31.71
N LEU A 84 -14.50 4.08 -31.63
CA LEU A 84 -14.15 3.21 -30.52
C LEU A 84 -12.74 2.61 -30.64
N LYS A 85 -12.01 2.90 -31.73
CA LYS A 85 -10.72 2.29 -32.08
C LYS A 85 -10.79 0.76 -32.12
N LEU A 86 -11.85 0.24 -32.74
CA LEU A 86 -12.12 -1.17 -32.96
C LEU A 86 -12.12 -1.47 -34.46
N THR A 87 -11.82 -2.72 -34.82
CA THR A 87 -12.11 -3.21 -36.15
C THR A 87 -13.62 -3.37 -36.35
N PRO A 88 -14.16 -3.37 -37.58
CA PRO A 88 -15.59 -3.61 -37.82
C PRO A 88 -16.10 -4.91 -37.19
N GLN A 89 -15.28 -5.95 -37.20
CA GLN A 89 -15.62 -7.25 -36.61
C GLN A 89 -15.71 -7.14 -35.06
N GLU A 90 -14.74 -6.51 -34.43
CA GLU A 90 -14.74 -6.28 -32.98
C GLU A 90 -15.92 -5.41 -32.56
N PHE A 91 -16.25 -4.38 -33.34
CA PHE A 91 -17.41 -3.54 -33.10
C PHE A 91 -18.72 -4.34 -33.12
N LYS A 92 -18.88 -5.23 -34.10
CA LYS A 92 -20.06 -6.11 -34.20
C LYS A 92 -20.20 -7.01 -32.98
N ILE A 93 -19.09 -7.56 -32.45
CA ILE A 93 -19.08 -8.40 -31.24
C ILE A 93 -19.38 -7.54 -30.02
N PHE A 94 -18.71 -6.39 -29.89
CA PHE A 94 -18.88 -5.45 -28.79
C PHE A 94 -20.35 -5.02 -28.62
N ARG A 95 -21.03 -4.67 -29.73
CA ARG A 95 -22.45 -4.29 -29.73
C ARG A 95 -23.39 -5.38 -29.24
N LYS A 96 -23.00 -6.64 -29.36
CA LYS A 96 -23.77 -7.78 -28.81
C LYS A 96 -23.54 -7.94 -27.30
N THR A 97 -22.34 -7.64 -26.82
CA THR A 97 -21.97 -7.81 -25.42
C THR A 97 -22.50 -6.68 -24.54
N ASP A 98 -22.40 -5.43 -25.03
CA ASP A 98 -22.85 -4.23 -24.28
C ASP A 98 -24.22 -3.75 -24.80
N LYS A 99 -25.28 -4.44 -24.41
CA LYS A 99 -26.64 -4.11 -24.85
C LYS A 99 -27.19 -2.80 -24.27
N HIS A 100 -26.64 -2.33 -23.15
CA HIS A 100 -27.18 -1.22 -22.35
C HIS A 100 -26.26 -0.03 -22.19
N GLY A 101 -25.03 -0.04 -22.71
CA GLY A 101 -24.10 1.09 -22.68
C GLY A 101 -23.52 1.46 -21.31
N PHE A 102 -23.85 0.75 -20.24
CA PHE A 102 -23.56 1.14 -18.86
C PHE A 102 -22.08 1.06 -18.46
N LEU A 103 -21.25 0.26 -19.12
CA LEU A 103 -19.86 0.05 -18.71
C LEU A 103 -18.88 0.29 -19.87
N THR A 104 -19.31 0.96 -20.87
CA THR A 104 -18.67 0.98 -22.19
C THR A 104 -17.25 1.51 -22.19
N SER A 105 -16.98 2.64 -21.53
CA SER A 105 -15.62 3.19 -21.45
C SER A 105 -14.69 2.25 -20.67
N LYS A 106 -15.18 1.68 -19.57
CA LYS A 106 -14.41 0.73 -18.75
C LYS A 106 -14.15 -0.58 -19.48
N ILE A 107 -15.16 -1.11 -20.21
CA ILE A 107 -15.01 -2.33 -21.02
C ILE A 107 -13.93 -2.10 -22.08
N LEU A 108 -14.03 -1.01 -22.84
CA LEU A 108 -13.08 -0.71 -23.92
C LEU A 108 -11.67 -0.45 -23.40
N ASP A 109 -11.51 0.28 -22.30
CA ASP A 109 -10.20 0.54 -21.69
C ASP A 109 -9.56 -0.77 -21.22
N SER A 110 -10.30 -1.59 -20.49
CA SER A 110 -9.82 -2.90 -20.01
C SER A 110 -9.52 -3.85 -21.17
N TYR A 111 -10.38 -3.91 -22.19
CA TYR A 111 -10.16 -4.72 -23.39
C TYR A 111 -8.86 -4.33 -24.08
N LYS A 112 -8.63 -3.04 -24.34
CA LYS A 112 -7.42 -2.56 -25.00
C LYS A 112 -6.14 -2.81 -24.19
N LYS A 113 -6.21 -2.71 -22.87
CA LYS A 113 -5.09 -3.03 -21.99
C LYS A 113 -4.76 -4.51 -22.01
N LEU A 114 -5.76 -5.37 -21.90
CA LEU A 114 -5.58 -6.83 -21.91
C LEU A 114 -5.13 -7.34 -23.27
N LYS A 115 -5.70 -6.81 -24.36
CA LYS A 115 -5.37 -7.23 -25.75
C LYS A 115 -3.89 -7.11 -26.09
N LYS A 116 -3.15 -6.24 -25.41
CA LYS A 116 -1.69 -6.12 -25.59
C LYS A 116 -0.94 -7.37 -25.15
N TRP A 117 -1.50 -8.15 -24.24
CA TRP A 117 -0.87 -9.31 -23.62
C TRP A 117 -1.61 -10.61 -23.92
N ASP A 118 -2.91 -10.52 -24.16
CA ASP A 118 -3.78 -11.63 -24.55
C ASP A 118 -4.50 -11.27 -25.85
N THR A 119 -3.94 -11.69 -27.00
CA THR A 119 -4.50 -11.41 -28.33
C THR A 119 -5.87 -12.06 -28.56
N LYS A 120 -6.24 -13.07 -27.76
CA LYS A 120 -7.50 -13.81 -27.84
C LYS A 120 -8.55 -13.34 -26.84
N VAL A 121 -8.27 -12.28 -26.05
CA VAL A 121 -9.22 -11.74 -25.08
C VAL A 121 -10.56 -11.40 -25.73
N SER A 122 -11.65 -11.80 -25.09
CA SER A 122 -13.02 -11.48 -25.53
C SER A 122 -13.63 -10.37 -24.69
N PHE A 123 -14.65 -9.68 -25.21
CA PHE A 123 -15.42 -8.71 -24.42
C PHE A 123 -16.16 -9.38 -23.25
N ASP A 124 -16.59 -10.63 -23.39
CA ASP A 124 -17.23 -11.39 -22.31
C ASP A 124 -16.27 -11.68 -21.16
N ASP A 125 -14.98 -11.93 -21.45
CA ASP A 125 -13.94 -12.06 -20.42
C ASP A 125 -13.75 -10.76 -19.66
N VAL A 126 -13.74 -9.63 -20.38
CA VAL A 126 -13.63 -8.29 -19.78
C VAL A 126 -14.85 -7.95 -18.93
N VAL A 127 -16.06 -8.25 -19.40
CA VAL A 127 -17.29 -8.06 -18.60
C VAL A 127 -17.25 -8.93 -17.35
N SER A 128 -16.81 -10.17 -17.49
CA SER A 128 -16.66 -11.09 -16.35
C SER A 128 -15.64 -10.54 -15.33
N LEU A 129 -14.50 -10.00 -15.79
CA LEU A 129 -13.52 -9.35 -14.94
C LEU A 129 -14.13 -8.14 -14.21
N LEU A 130 -14.82 -7.25 -14.92
CA LEU A 130 -15.38 -6.03 -14.31
C LEU A 130 -16.44 -6.34 -13.24
N LYS A 131 -17.16 -7.44 -13.35
CA LYS A 131 -18.11 -7.92 -12.32
C LYS A 131 -17.42 -8.38 -11.04
N THR A 132 -16.13 -8.67 -11.06
CA THR A 132 -15.39 -9.15 -9.88
C THR A 132 -14.90 -8.03 -8.98
N HIS A 133 -15.02 -6.77 -9.38
CA HIS A 133 -14.47 -5.60 -8.71
C HIS A 133 -12.93 -5.62 -8.54
N ILE A 134 -12.23 -6.51 -9.25
CA ILE A 134 -10.75 -6.51 -9.29
C ILE A 134 -10.28 -5.23 -9.99
N TYR A 135 -9.25 -4.60 -9.44
CA TYR A 135 -8.60 -3.48 -10.11
C TYR A 135 -7.95 -3.95 -11.41
N SER A 136 -8.39 -3.38 -12.53
CA SER A 136 -7.99 -3.85 -13.87
C SER A 136 -6.48 -3.76 -14.13
N GLY A 137 -5.77 -2.85 -13.47
CA GLY A 137 -4.31 -2.74 -13.56
C GLY A 137 -3.60 -3.95 -12.99
N ASP A 138 -3.91 -4.36 -11.77
CA ASP A 138 -3.31 -5.53 -11.12
C ASP A 138 -3.58 -6.81 -11.91
N PHE A 139 -4.79 -6.94 -12.49
CA PHE A 139 -5.14 -8.09 -13.31
C PHE A 139 -4.37 -8.10 -14.66
N VAL A 140 -4.19 -6.95 -15.29
CA VAL A 140 -3.35 -6.83 -16.50
C VAL A 140 -1.91 -7.24 -16.20
N ASP A 141 -1.37 -6.83 -15.05
CA ASP A 141 -0.03 -7.23 -14.63
C ASP A 141 0.07 -8.75 -14.40
N MET A 142 -0.97 -9.39 -13.85
CA MET A 142 -1.04 -10.85 -13.74
C MET A 142 -1.02 -11.53 -15.12
N VAL A 143 -1.84 -11.06 -16.07
CA VAL A 143 -1.88 -11.60 -17.44
C VAL A 143 -0.52 -11.45 -18.13
N LYS A 144 0.10 -10.28 -17.99
CA LYS A 144 1.43 -9.98 -18.50
C LYS A 144 2.50 -10.90 -17.90
N LEU A 145 2.51 -11.04 -16.58
CA LEU A 145 3.50 -11.83 -15.85
C LEU A 145 3.39 -13.31 -16.17
N THR A 146 2.17 -13.83 -16.22
CA THR A 146 1.91 -15.25 -16.43
C THR A 146 1.98 -15.69 -17.90
N GLY A 147 1.81 -14.76 -18.85
CA GLY A 147 1.65 -15.09 -20.27
C GLY A 147 0.42 -15.94 -20.57
N LYS A 148 -0.53 -16.05 -19.60
CA LYS A 148 -1.76 -16.84 -19.77
C LYS A 148 -2.91 -15.95 -20.25
N SER A 149 -3.94 -16.58 -20.84
CA SER A 149 -5.13 -15.83 -21.28
C SER A 149 -5.88 -15.23 -20.10
N THR A 150 -6.59 -14.14 -20.36
CA THR A 150 -7.50 -13.47 -19.41
C THR A 150 -8.45 -14.47 -18.76
N ARG A 151 -9.07 -15.35 -19.53
CA ARG A 151 -9.97 -16.38 -19.02
C ARG A 151 -9.27 -17.37 -18.10
N TYR A 152 -8.04 -17.78 -18.45
CA TYR A 152 -7.25 -18.67 -17.60
C TYR A 152 -6.96 -18.02 -16.24
N CYS A 153 -6.51 -16.77 -16.22
CA CYS A 153 -6.21 -16.03 -15.00
C CYS A 153 -7.48 -15.84 -14.13
N LEU A 154 -8.62 -15.50 -14.72
CA LEU A 154 -9.90 -15.43 -14.02
C LEU A 154 -10.28 -16.76 -13.38
N ASN A 155 -10.22 -17.85 -14.15
CA ASN A 155 -10.53 -19.19 -13.64
C ASN A 155 -9.57 -19.62 -12.53
N TYR A 156 -8.29 -19.29 -12.66
CA TYR A 156 -7.32 -19.56 -11.60
C TYR A 156 -7.72 -18.90 -10.29
N LEU A 157 -8.04 -17.59 -10.30
CA LEU A 157 -8.47 -16.87 -9.11
C LEU A 157 -9.79 -17.40 -8.55
N GLN A 158 -10.75 -17.75 -9.41
CA GLN A 158 -12.06 -18.29 -9.00
C GLN A 158 -11.99 -19.67 -8.36
N ASN A 159 -10.95 -20.45 -8.69
CA ASN A 159 -10.75 -21.80 -8.17
C ASN A 159 -9.91 -21.85 -6.88
N GLN A 160 -9.46 -20.70 -6.38
CA GLN A 160 -8.76 -20.65 -5.08
C GLN A 160 -9.74 -20.83 -3.91
N TYR A 161 -9.25 -21.43 -2.83
CA TYR A 161 -10.03 -21.72 -1.62
C TYR A 161 -9.13 -21.66 -0.38
N PHE A 162 -9.72 -21.37 0.76
CA PHE A 162 -9.07 -21.51 2.07
C PHE A 162 -9.28 -22.94 2.60
N LEU A 163 -8.32 -23.42 3.36
CA LEU A 163 -8.48 -24.60 4.19
C LEU A 163 -8.77 -24.17 5.64
N VAL A 164 -9.97 -24.46 6.10
CA VAL A 164 -10.37 -24.22 7.52
C VAL A 164 -10.80 -25.56 8.09
N ASN A 165 -10.12 -26.05 9.10
CA ASN A 165 -10.38 -27.36 9.72
C ASN A 165 -10.42 -28.53 8.71
N GLY A 166 -9.64 -28.44 7.63
CA GLY A 166 -9.61 -29.44 6.57
C GLY A 166 -10.67 -29.29 5.48
N GLU A 167 -11.61 -28.36 5.64
CA GLU A 167 -12.65 -28.07 4.65
C GLU A 167 -12.23 -26.94 3.70
N LYS A 168 -12.64 -27.07 2.43
CA LYS A 168 -12.40 -26.04 1.39
C LYS A 168 -13.49 -24.99 1.43
N ILE A 169 -13.15 -23.80 1.82
CA ILE A 169 -14.06 -22.65 1.84
C ILE A 169 -13.71 -21.72 0.67
N LYS A 170 -14.68 -21.38 -0.17
CA LYS A 170 -14.51 -20.40 -1.23
C LYS A 170 -14.17 -19.03 -0.66
N THR A 171 -13.34 -18.30 -1.39
CA THR A 171 -12.92 -16.94 -1.00
C THR A 171 -14.11 -15.98 -0.95
N PRO A 172 -14.11 -15.02 0.00
CA PRO A 172 -15.20 -14.06 0.13
C PRO A 172 -15.30 -13.11 -1.07
N SER A 173 -14.20 -12.82 -1.75
CA SER A 173 -14.20 -12.01 -2.97
C SER A 173 -12.98 -12.29 -3.86
N LEU A 174 -13.15 -12.15 -5.16
CA LEU A 174 -12.06 -12.31 -6.11
C LEU A 174 -11.04 -11.16 -6.02
N ASN A 175 -11.45 -9.99 -5.57
CA ASN A 175 -10.54 -8.89 -5.31
C ASN A 175 -9.56 -9.23 -4.18
N TYR A 176 -10.04 -9.88 -3.12
CA TYR A 176 -9.18 -10.38 -2.04
C TYR A 176 -8.17 -11.41 -2.56
N THR A 177 -8.61 -12.36 -3.39
CA THR A 177 -7.73 -13.37 -4.01
C THR A 177 -6.67 -12.71 -4.89
N MET A 178 -7.04 -11.68 -5.65
CA MET A 178 -6.09 -10.92 -6.49
C MET A 178 -5.04 -10.19 -5.64
N THR A 179 -5.46 -9.57 -4.53
CA THR A 179 -4.54 -8.93 -3.58
C THR A 179 -3.58 -9.94 -2.98
N THR A 180 -4.08 -11.09 -2.52
CA THR A 180 -3.25 -12.20 -2.01
C THR A 180 -2.23 -12.69 -3.06
N TYR A 181 -2.64 -12.82 -4.32
CA TYR A 181 -1.74 -13.17 -5.40
C TYR A 181 -0.62 -12.15 -5.59
N LYS A 182 -0.97 -10.87 -5.59
CA LYS A 182 -0.01 -9.77 -5.70
C LYS A 182 1.01 -9.78 -4.54
N ASP A 183 0.53 -9.93 -3.31
CA ASP A 183 1.37 -10.01 -2.12
C ASP A 183 2.29 -11.23 -2.16
N TYR A 184 1.78 -12.39 -2.62
CA TYR A 184 2.57 -13.58 -2.84
C TYR A 184 3.72 -13.35 -3.84
N ILE A 185 3.43 -12.74 -4.99
CA ILE A 185 4.45 -12.43 -6.01
C ILE A 185 5.51 -11.46 -5.46
N GLN A 186 5.10 -10.45 -4.70
CA GLN A 186 6.02 -9.51 -4.06
C GLN A 186 6.92 -10.21 -3.03
N ALA A 187 6.34 -11.06 -2.19
CA ALA A 187 7.09 -11.84 -1.21
C ALA A 187 8.05 -12.83 -1.89
N GLY A 188 7.58 -13.55 -2.93
CA GLY A 188 8.40 -14.47 -3.71
C GLY A 188 9.57 -13.77 -4.40
N THR A 189 9.34 -12.53 -4.91
CA THR A 189 10.42 -11.73 -5.49
C THR A 189 11.50 -11.39 -4.45
N LYS A 190 11.10 -10.99 -3.24
CA LYS A 190 12.03 -10.72 -2.13
C LYS A 190 12.82 -11.97 -1.73
N LEU A 191 12.18 -13.14 -1.77
CA LEU A 191 12.79 -14.43 -1.44
C LEU A 191 13.61 -15.05 -2.58
N GLY A 192 13.67 -14.41 -3.75
CA GLY A 192 14.38 -14.93 -4.91
C GLY A 192 13.72 -16.14 -5.57
N TYR A 193 12.41 -16.28 -5.47
CA TYR A 193 11.69 -17.38 -6.12
C TYR A 193 11.83 -17.33 -7.64
N ASP A 194 11.95 -18.49 -8.26
CA ASP A 194 11.95 -18.61 -9.74
C ASP A 194 10.53 -18.43 -10.29
N LEU A 195 10.16 -17.16 -10.55
CA LEU A 195 8.85 -16.81 -11.13
C LEU A 195 8.71 -17.22 -12.61
N LYS A 196 9.74 -17.81 -13.25
CA LYS A 196 9.60 -18.44 -14.56
C LYS A 196 9.01 -19.83 -14.45
N ASN A 197 9.12 -20.47 -13.28
CA ASN A 197 8.51 -21.76 -13.02
C ASN A 197 6.98 -21.62 -12.87
N PRO A 198 6.16 -22.26 -13.74
CA PRO A 198 4.72 -22.14 -13.68
C PRO A 198 4.08 -22.58 -12.35
N VAL A 199 4.67 -23.56 -11.65
CA VAL A 199 4.18 -24.05 -10.35
C VAL A 199 4.41 -23.02 -9.26
N VAL A 200 5.51 -22.28 -9.31
CA VAL A 200 5.82 -21.18 -8.41
C VAL A 200 4.98 -19.96 -8.74
N LEU A 201 4.85 -19.63 -10.04
CA LEU A 201 4.12 -18.46 -10.50
C LEU A 201 2.61 -18.56 -10.24
N LEU A 202 2.03 -19.77 -10.39
CA LEU A 202 0.60 -20.04 -10.21
C LEU A 202 0.42 -21.25 -9.27
N PRO A 203 0.70 -21.10 -7.97
CA PRO A 203 0.59 -22.21 -7.02
C PRO A 203 -0.83 -22.74 -6.94
N LYS A 204 -0.98 -24.06 -6.84
CA LYS A 204 -2.28 -24.71 -6.76
C LYS A 204 -3.09 -24.24 -5.56
N ASP A 205 -2.43 -24.01 -4.43
CA ASP A 205 -2.97 -23.43 -3.21
C ASP A 205 -2.27 -22.11 -2.95
N LEU A 206 -2.89 -21.02 -3.43
CA LEU A 206 -2.35 -19.67 -3.34
C LEU A 206 -2.22 -19.20 -1.88
N TYR A 207 -3.20 -19.51 -1.04
CA TYR A 207 -3.22 -19.01 0.33
C TYR A 207 -2.14 -19.62 1.20
N THR A 208 -1.97 -20.94 1.12
CA THR A 208 -0.86 -21.62 1.81
C THR A 208 0.51 -21.15 1.30
N ALA A 209 0.64 -20.94 -0.01
CA ALA A 209 1.87 -20.42 -0.61
C ALA A 209 2.16 -18.99 -0.15
N HIS A 210 1.13 -18.12 -0.12
CA HIS A 210 1.22 -16.75 0.37
C HIS A 210 1.65 -16.71 1.84
N ASP A 211 0.94 -17.42 2.71
CA ASP A 211 1.24 -17.40 4.15
C ASP A 211 2.64 -17.91 4.45
N THR A 212 3.09 -18.91 3.70
CA THR A 212 4.45 -19.42 3.80
C THR A 212 5.48 -18.38 3.35
N ALA A 213 5.25 -17.72 2.21
CA ALA A 213 6.16 -16.69 1.70
C ALA A 213 6.24 -15.47 2.65
N ILE A 214 5.09 -14.98 3.15
CA ILE A 214 5.07 -13.87 4.11
C ILE A 214 5.81 -14.22 5.40
N ARG A 215 5.63 -15.45 5.91
CA ARG A 215 6.32 -15.92 7.11
C ARG A 215 7.84 -15.98 6.90
N LEU A 216 8.29 -16.45 5.74
CA LEU A 216 9.71 -16.50 5.39
C LEU A 216 10.32 -15.11 5.23
N VAL A 217 9.64 -14.17 4.59
CA VAL A 217 10.09 -12.76 4.49
C VAL A 217 10.29 -12.17 5.89
N LYS A 218 9.28 -12.32 6.78
CA LYS A 218 9.40 -11.85 8.17
C LYS A 218 10.58 -12.52 8.92
N TYR A 219 10.80 -13.79 8.69
CA TYR A 219 11.92 -14.49 9.31
C TYR A 219 13.26 -13.93 8.86
N GLU A 220 13.47 -13.72 7.55
CA GLU A 220 14.71 -13.14 7.03
C GLU A 220 14.91 -11.68 7.48
N GLU A 221 13.86 -10.86 7.45
CA GLU A 221 13.90 -9.47 7.96
C GLU A 221 14.29 -9.43 9.45
N ASN A 222 13.74 -10.32 10.27
CA ASN A 222 14.10 -10.41 11.69
C ASN A 222 15.53 -10.89 11.90
N LYS A 223 15.98 -11.85 11.11
CA LYS A 223 17.37 -12.36 11.15
C LYS A 223 18.38 -11.25 10.84
N GLU A 224 18.16 -10.50 9.77
CA GLU A 224 19.01 -9.36 9.42
C GLU A 224 19.03 -8.28 10.52
N LYS A 225 17.87 -7.96 11.09
CA LYS A 225 17.77 -7.01 12.21
C LYS A 225 18.55 -7.50 13.45
N ILE A 226 18.43 -8.78 13.78
CA ILE A 226 19.14 -9.36 14.93
C ILE A 226 20.67 -9.34 14.69
N GLU A 227 21.12 -9.70 13.50
CA GLU A 227 22.53 -9.65 13.16
C GLU A 227 23.08 -8.22 13.16
N HIS A 228 22.34 -7.27 12.61
CA HIS A 228 22.67 -5.85 12.65
C HIS A 228 22.78 -5.34 14.10
N MET A 229 21.76 -5.62 14.93
CA MET A 229 21.75 -5.28 16.35
C MET A 229 23.00 -5.82 17.06
N LYS A 230 23.33 -7.10 16.89
CA LYS A 230 24.53 -7.70 17.48
C LYS A 230 25.82 -6.96 17.10
N LYS A 231 25.94 -6.56 15.84
CA LYS A 231 27.13 -5.82 15.35
C LYS A 231 27.27 -4.45 16.02
N ILE A 232 26.20 -3.68 16.04
CA ILE A 232 26.22 -2.31 16.64
C ILE A 232 26.33 -2.35 18.16
N ASP A 233 25.79 -3.38 18.81
CA ASP A 233 25.79 -3.51 20.25
C ASP A 233 27.18 -3.79 20.84
N VAL A 234 28.11 -4.34 20.06
CA VAL A 234 29.51 -4.46 20.48
C VAL A 234 30.12 -3.09 20.84
N ALA A 235 29.91 -2.09 20.00
CA ALA A 235 30.38 -0.73 20.24
C ALA A 235 29.59 -0.05 21.37
N ARG A 236 28.26 -0.25 21.39
CA ARG A 236 27.37 0.30 22.41
C ARG A 236 27.69 -0.21 23.79
N ARG A 237 28.01 -1.53 23.95
CA ARG A 237 28.42 -2.13 25.23
C ARG A 237 29.67 -1.43 25.79
N LYS A 238 30.68 -1.22 24.95
CA LYS A 238 31.89 -0.52 25.34
C LYS A 238 31.64 0.91 25.78
N LYS A 239 30.69 1.57 25.10
CA LYS A 239 30.39 3.00 25.33
C LYS A 239 29.48 3.24 26.53
N TYR A 240 28.48 2.38 26.75
CA TYR A 240 27.38 2.69 27.66
C TYR A 240 27.31 1.78 28.90
N GLU A 241 27.79 0.53 28.85
CA GLU A 241 27.67 -0.35 30.02
C GLU A 241 28.57 0.13 31.15
N TYR A 242 27.93 0.37 32.30
CA TYR A 242 28.54 0.91 33.49
C TYR A 242 27.94 0.33 34.75
N THR A 243 28.74 0.11 35.79
CA THR A 243 28.26 -0.39 37.07
C THR A 243 28.99 0.37 38.19
N ASP A 244 28.24 0.78 39.20
CA ASP A 244 28.80 1.22 40.46
C ASP A 244 28.34 0.29 41.62
N GLU A 245 28.44 0.71 42.85
CA GLU A 245 28.07 -0.13 43.98
C GLU A 245 26.58 -0.45 44.11
N ARG A 246 25.70 0.39 43.55
CA ARG A 246 24.24 0.28 43.72
C ARG A 246 23.51 -0.04 42.43
N PHE A 247 23.98 0.52 41.33
CA PHE A 247 23.26 0.46 40.07
C PHE A 247 24.16 0.02 38.91
N MET A 248 23.52 -0.56 37.91
CA MET A 248 24.19 -0.91 36.65
C MET A 248 23.35 -0.48 35.46
N ILE A 249 24.01 -0.07 34.40
CA ILE A 249 23.41 0.15 33.07
C ILE A 249 23.94 -0.94 32.12
N THR A 250 23.03 -1.61 31.45
CA THR A 250 23.35 -2.69 30.49
C THR A 250 22.54 -2.53 29.21
N LEU A 251 23.05 -3.08 28.11
CA LEU A 251 22.24 -3.22 26.92
C LEU A 251 21.24 -4.39 27.05
N PRO A 252 20.10 -4.28 26.35
CA PRO A 252 19.19 -5.42 26.19
C PRO A 252 19.94 -6.61 25.55
N PRO A 253 19.71 -7.85 25.98
CA PRO A 253 20.30 -9.03 25.34
C PRO A 253 19.77 -9.27 23.92
N ASP A 254 18.48 -8.93 23.67
CA ASP A 254 17.80 -9.09 22.41
C ASP A 254 16.58 -8.16 22.30
N MET A 255 15.93 -8.17 21.14
CA MET A 255 14.73 -7.35 20.87
C MET A 255 13.53 -7.73 21.76
N GLN A 256 13.37 -9.02 22.09
CA GLN A 256 12.27 -9.49 22.91
C GLN A 256 12.36 -8.94 24.32
N SER A 257 13.56 -8.85 24.86
CA SER A 257 13.82 -8.25 26.17
C SER A 257 13.36 -6.79 26.29
N ILE A 258 13.45 -6.01 25.20
CA ILE A 258 12.93 -4.62 25.17
C ILE A 258 11.40 -4.64 25.25
N ILE A 259 10.74 -5.58 24.56
CA ILE A 259 9.28 -5.73 24.58
C ILE A 259 8.83 -6.13 25.98
N ASP A 260 9.51 -7.08 26.59
CA ASP A 260 9.17 -7.60 27.92
C ASP A 260 9.44 -6.55 29.03
N GLU A 261 10.49 -5.74 28.85
CA GLU A 261 10.75 -4.56 29.72
C GLU A 261 9.59 -3.58 29.70
N GLY A 262 9.04 -3.27 28.51
CA GLY A 262 7.90 -2.38 28.37
C GLY A 262 6.65 -2.91 29.08
N LYS A 263 6.42 -4.23 29.02
CA LYS A 263 5.32 -4.87 29.74
C LYS A 263 5.55 -4.80 31.25
N ALA A 264 6.75 -5.16 31.72
CA ALA A 264 7.08 -5.21 33.13
C ALA A 264 7.03 -3.82 33.80
N LEU A 265 7.49 -2.77 33.09
CA LEU A 265 7.48 -1.40 33.60
C LEU A 265 6.23 -0.60 33.21
N SER A 266 5.26 -1.22 32.51
CA SER A 266 4.00 -0.57 32.09
C SER A 266 4.22 0.74 31.34
N HIS A 267 5.17 0.74 30.38
CA HIS A 267 5.44 1.87 29.49
C HIS A 267 5.79 1.46 28.05
N CYS A 268 5.86 2.42 27.12
CA CYS A 268 5.86 2.18 25.68
C CYS A 268 7.20 1.72 25.08
N VAL A 269 8.23 1.41 25.88
CA VAL A 269 9.56 1.07 25.36
C VAL A 269 9.57 -0.15 24.43
N GLY A 270 8.62 -1.08 24.61
CA GLY A 270 8.48 -2.23 23.73
C GLY A 270 8.33 -1.87 22.24
N GLY A 271 7.71 -0.72 21.95
CA GLY A 271 7.59 -0.18 20.59
C GLY A 271 8.90 0.34 19.97
N TYR A 272 9.97 0.41 20.75
CA TYR A 272 11.29 0.89 20.28
C TYR A 272 12.24 -0.24 19.90
N ALA A 273 11.84 -1.51 20.04
CA ALA A 273 12.70 -2.66 19.76
C ALA A 273 13.28 -2.64 18.34
N ASP A 274 12.44 -2.39 17.31
CA ASP A 274 12.88 -2.26 15.92
C ASP A 274 13.86 -1.09 15.74
N ARG A 275 13.54 0.08 16.28
CA ARG A 275 14.42 1.26 16.18
C ARG A 275 15.76 1.05 16.85
N HIS A 276 15.80 0.32 17.96
CA HIS A 276 17.03 -0.07 18.64
C HIS A 276 17.87 -1.00 17.77
N ALA A 277 17.27 -2.04 17.19
CA ALA A 277 17.94 -2.99 16.32
C ALA A 277 18.47 -2.35 15.03
N GLU A 278 17.75 -1.37 14.47
CA GLU A 278 18.15 -0.58 13.30
C GLU A 278 19.22 0.50 13.61
N GLY A 279 19.58 0.70 14.87
CA GLY A 279 20.55 1.72 15.24
C GLY A 279 20.01 3.15 15.34
N LYS A 280 18.71 3.36 15.16
CA LYS A 280 18.04 4.67 15.19
C LYS A 280 17.88 5.26 16.59
N THR A 281 17.89 4.41 17.62
CA THR A 281 17.92 4.78 19.03
C THR A 281 18.68 3.73 19.82
N THR A 282 19.10 4.04 21.03
CA THR A 282 19.74 3.08 21.94
C THR A 282 18.90 2.98 23.22
N ILE A 283 18.37 1.79 23.47
CA ILE A 283 17.69 1.47 24.72
C ILE A 283 18.69 0.80 25.65
N LEU A 284 18.70 1.22 26.90
CA LEU A 284 19.52 0.66 27.96
C LEU A 284 18.66 0.33 29.16
N PHE A 285 19.00 -0.72 29.85
CA PHE A 285 18.36 -1.15 31.11
C PHE A 285 19.18 -0.68 32.29
N LEU A 286 18.57 0.07 33.19
CA LEU A 286 19.14 0.40 34.48
C LEU A 286 18.58 -0.56 35.51
N ARG A 287 19.46 -1.22 36.26
CA ARG A 287 19.15 -2.25 37.24
C ARG A 287 19.80 -1.92 38.60
N LYS A 288 19.21 -2.47 39.66
CA LYS A 288 19.91 -2.52 40.95
C LYS A 288 20.93 -3.65 40.90
N VAL A 289 22.11 -3.43 41.46
CA VAL A 289 23.17 -4.46 41.51
C VAL A 289 22.73 -5.67 42.35
N THR A 290 21.88 -5.44 43.38
CA THR A 290 21.31 -6.49 44.22
C THR A 290 20.31 -7.38 43.46
N ASP A 291 19.63 -6.85 42.43
CA ASP A 291 18.55 -7.50 41.72
C ASP A 291 18.65 -7.25 40.21
N PRO A 292 19.70 -7.75 39.52
CA PRO A 292 20.00 -7.40 38.14
C PRO A 292 18.99 -7.93 37.12
N ALA A 293 18.20 -8.94 37.49
CA ALA A 293 17.17 -9.51 36.65
C ALA A 293 15.84 -8.74 36.70
N VAL A 294 15.64 -7.90 37.73
CA VAL A 294 14.39 -7.18 37.95
C VAL A 294 14.38 -5.85 37.18
N PRO A 295 13.41 -5.60 36.32
CA PRO A 295 13.24 -4.30 35.65
C PRO A 295 13.13 -3.18 36.68
N PHE A 296 13.90 -2.09 36.43
CA PHE A 296 13.90 -0.96 37.37
C PHE A 296 13.72 0.38 36.62
N TYR A 297 14.59 0.72 35.71
CA TYR A 297 14.46 1.89 34.82
C TYR A 297 14.92 1.53 33.42
N THR A 298 14.31 2.19 32.41
CA THR A 298 14.76 2.16 31.03
C THR A 298 15.28 3.52 30.61
N VAL A 299 16.41 3.57 29.93
CA VAL A 299 17.04 4.79 29.41
C VAL A 299 17.03 4.76 27.90
N GLU A 300 16.55 5.81 27.25
CA GLU A 300 16.63 6.03 25.80
C GLU A 300 17.68 7.06 25.47
N ILE A 301 18.59 6.70 24.55
CA ILE A 301 19.59 7.59 23.98
C ILE A 301 19.33 7.79 22.50
N ASP A 302 19.38 9.05 22.07
CA ASP A 302 19.31 9.46 20.68
C ASP A 302 20.58 10.25 20.34
N GLY A 303 21.42 9.69 19.46
CA GLY A 303 22.78 10.16 19.30
C GLY A 303 23.60 10.00 20.59
N ASP A 304 24.13 11.11 21.14
CA ASP A 304 24.91 11.13 22.38
C ASP A 304 24.14 11.75 23.56
N LYS A 305 22.84 11.98 23.41
CA LYS A 305 21.98 12.62 24.40
C LYS A 305 20.95 11.67 24.96
N ILE A 306 20.76 11.73 26.28
CA ILE A 306 19.58 11.08 26.89
C ILE A 306 18.34 11.81 26.39
N ARG A 307 17.42 11.05 25.81
CA ARG A 307 16.11 11.51 25.42
C ARG A 307 15.14 11.44 26.58
N GLN A 308 15.15 10.31 27.27
CA GLN A 308 14.30 10.07 28.44
C GLN A 308 14.82 8.88 29.24
N TYR A 309 14.42 8.82 30.51
CA TYR A 309 14.54 7.61 31.33
C TYR A 309 13.41 7.55 32.35
N HIS A 310 12.80 6.38 32.47
CA HIS A 310 11.59 6.17 33.26
C HIS A 310 11.61 4.81 33.95
N GLY A 311 11.04 4.79 35.14
CA GLY A 311 10.70 3.58 35.90
C GLY A 311 9.28 3.11 35.63
N PHE A 312 8.71 2.36 36.54
CA PHE A 312 7.35 1.80 36.45
C PHE A 312 6.32 2.91 36.18
N ALA A 313 5.43 2.67 35.21
CA ALA A 313 4.37 3.56 34.81
C ALA A 313 4.84 5.02 34.57
N ASN A 314 6.07 5.19 34.01
CA ASN A 314 6.72 6.48 33.80
C ASN A 314 6.88 7.31 35.07
N ASP A 315 7.19 6.68 36.21
CA ASP A 315 7.35 7.34 37.50
C ASP A 315 6.09 8.07 38.00
N ARG A 316 4.90 7.61 37.62
CA ARG A 316 3.62 8.26 37.93
C ARG A 316 3.45 8.51 39.43
N GLU A 317 3.84 7.54 40.26
CA GLU A 317 3.77 7.65 41.71
C GLU A 317 4.67 8.73 42.31
N ASN A 318 5.74 9.10 41.59
CA ASN A 318 6.68 10.15 41.95
C ASN A 318 6.45 11.47 41.19
N GLY A 319 5.23 11.70 40.70
CA GLY A 319 4.87 12.87 39.93
C GLY A 319 5.62 12.98 38.60
N TYR A 320 5.84 11.86 37.92
CA TYR A 320 6.57 11.74 36.66
C TYR A 320 8.03 12.16 36.74
N LYS A 321 8.65 12.05 37.89
CA LYS A 321 10.07 12.37 38.12
C LYS A 321 10.82 11.12 38.57
N PRO A 322 11.98 10.85 38.00
CA PRO A 322 12.84 9.76 38.47
C PRO A 322 13.25 9.93 39.92
N LEU A 323 13.48 8.81 40.60
CA LEU A 323 13.99 8.80 41.97
C LEU A 323 15.29 9.61 42.08
N PRO A 324 15.51 10.39 43.17
CA PRO A 324 16.70 11.24 43.36
C PRO A 324 18.02 10.47 43.20
N GLU A 325 18.07 9.23 43.71
CA GLU A 325 19.23 8.36 43.60
C GLU A 325 19.51 7.87 42.19
N VAL A 326 18.47 7.61 41.40
CA VAL A 326 18.57 7.26 39.99
C VAL A 326 19.08 8.46 39.19
N LYS A 327 18.56 9.65 39.46
CA LYS A 327 19.00 10.89 38.84
C LYS A 327 20.47 11.16 39.12
N ALA A 328 20.93 10.95 40.35
CA ALA A 328 22.35 11.11 40.72
C ALA A 328 23.24 10.10 39.98
N PHE A 329 22.82 8.85 39.93
CA PHE A 329 23.52 7.79 39.20
C PHE A 329 23.62 8.09 37.70
N VAL A 330 22.50 8.44 37.06
CA VAL A 330 22.47 8.77 35.62
C VAL A 330 23.39 9.96 35.30
N LYS A 331 23.43 10.97 36.17
CA LYS A 331 24.37 12.09 35.99
C LYS A 331 25.83 11.61 36.03
N LYS A 332 26.20 10.82 37.03
CA LYS A 332 27.54 10.23 37.17
C LYS A 332 27.93 9.35 35.98
N TRP A 333 26.98 8.55 35.51
CA TRP A 333 27.15 7.71 34.31
C TRP A 333 27.39 8.54 33.06
N LEU A 334 26.64 9.63 32.84
CA LEU A 334 26.83 10.53 31.68
C LEU A 334 28.23 11.15 31.68
N GLU A 335 28.68 11.66 32.84
CA GLU A 335 30.05 12.20 32.97
C GLU A 335 31.11 11.15 32.64
N TRP A 336 30.85 9.88 32.94
CA TRP A 336 31.74 8.77 32.59
C TRP A 336 31.70 8.48 31.07
N VAL A 337 30.52 8.50 30.43
CA VAL A 337 30.39 8.36 28.98
C VAL A 337 31.11 9.49 28.25
N GLU A 338 30.94 10.73 28.67
CA GLU A 338 31.58 11.90 28.06
C GLU A 338 33.13 11.87 28.20
N LYS A 339 33.66 11.30 29.26
CA LYS A 339 35.11 11.07 29.47
C LYS A 339 35.66 9.88 28.64
N GLY A 340 34.87 9.36 27.69
CA GLY A 340 35.27 8.29 26.78
C GLY A 340 35.22 6.89 27.38
N SER A 341 34.37 6.68 28.40
CA SER A 341 34.04 5.35 28.97
C SER A 341 35.29 4.57 29.45
N LYS A 342 36.30 5.26 29.94
CA LYS A 342 37.53 4.63 30.42
C LYS A 342 37.25 3.97 31.77
N ARG A 343 37.28 2.62 31.81
CA ARG A 343 37.23 1.90 33.09
C ARG A 343 38.48 2.18 33.90
N PRO A 344 38.36 2.53 35.23
CA PRO A 344 39.54 2.62 36.07
C PRO A 344 40.30 1.29 36.06
N LYS A 345 41.60 1.34 35.85
CA LYS A 345 42.45 0.14 35.95
C LYS A 345 42.26 -0.47 37.33
N LYS A 346 41.82 -1.73 37.42
CA LYS A 346 41.82 -2.50 38.67
C LYS A 346 43.23 -2.37 39.29
N LYS A 347 43.35 -1.77 40.47
CA LYS A 347 44.58 -1.87 41.25
C LYS A 347 44.89 -3.33 41.48
N LYS A 348 46.00 -3.85 40.95
CA LYS A 348 46.52 -5.14 41.33
C LYS A 348 46.76 -5.09 42.84
N ASN A 349 45.98 -5.81 43.61
CA ASN A 349 46.32 -6.08 44.99
C ASN A 349 47.64 -6.86 44.95
N THR A 350 48.72 -6.21 45.19
CA THR A 350 50.00 -6.81 45.59
C THR A 350 49.79 -7.37 46.99
N THR A 351 49.47 -8.63 47.06
CA THR A 351 49.64 -9.42 48.28
C THR A 351 51.12 -9.49 48.52
N ALA A 352 51.64 -8.68 49.43
CA ALA A 352 52.97 -8.87 49.99
C ALA A 352 52.94 -10.15 50.85
N ALA A 353 53.95 -11.00 50.62
CA ALA A 353 54.25 -12.21 51.36
C ALA A 353 54.49 -11.94 52.84
#